data_7ebb221e3561bd1615ccce4d314f1e4e
#
_entry.id   7ebb221e3561bd1615ccce4d314f1e4e
#
_cell.length_a   1.000
_cell.length_b   1.000
_cell.length_c   1.000
_cell.angle_alpha   90.00
_cell.angle_beta   90.00
_cell.angle_gamma   90.00
#
_symmetry.space_group_name_H-M   'P 1'
#
loop_
_entity.id
_entity.type
_entity.pdbx_description
1 polymer ?
#
loop_
_entity_poly.entity_id
_entity_poly.type
_entity_poly.pdbx_seq_one_letter_code
_entity_poly.pdbx_strand_id
1 'polypeptide(L)'
;LGLGVSGPQVSEGWHGVRFTSPLQRTREYVDVVRMALRREQVTYAGEHVTLPLPDGPGKALRLTIRPPRPDLPIYLAAVGPRNLRLAGEVADGWLGIFFSPEHSADMLDAVRAGREVRAASEGAPAGDVMAGFDVVVTVPVVVTDDLEAGRAAVADYTALYIGGMGSRKQNFYNALARRMGFDDAADEIQDLYLAGRPRDAASAVPFELADATALIGSPERIAERIGRYADAGVSTLSVAPFAASTTERAEVLRTVKTALGTSARGGGTSRVGG
;
A
#
# COMPACT_ATOMS: atom_id res chain seq x y z
N LEU A 1 -0.26 13.58 -0.14
CA LEU A 1 0.65 13.26 -1.23
C LEU A 1 1.09 11.80 -1.11
N GLY A 2 0.73 10.95 -2.11
CA GLY A 2 1.20 9.57 -2.18
C GLY A 2 2.51 9.46 -2.96
N LEU A 3 3.48 8.74 -2.43
CA LEU A 3 4.78 8.49 -3.05
C LEU A 3 5.11 6.99 -3.03
N GLY A 4 5.88 6.52 -4.01
CA GLY A 4 6.35 5.15 -4.09
C GLY A 4 7.69 5.06 -4.81
N VAL A 5 8.45 4.00 -4.52
CA VAL A 5 9.80 3.80 -5.05
C VAL A 5 9.81 3.23 -6.47
N SER A 6 8.67 2.80 -7.02
CA SER A 6 8.61 2.03 -8.27
C SER A 6 9.43 0.72 -8.18
N GLY A 7 10.02 0.28 -9.29
CA GLY A 7 10.86 -0.91 -9.38
C GLY A 7 11.97 -0.72 -10.42
N PRO A 8 12.99 -1.61 -10.43
CA PRO A 8 14.13 -1.50 -11.35
C PRO A 8 13.71 -1.49 -12.82
N GLN A 9 12.69 -2.25 -13.21
CA GLN A 9 12.22 -2.33 -14.59
C GLN A 9 11.74 -0.97 -15.12
N VAL A 10 11.00 -0.22 -14.30
CA VAL A 10 10.48 1.11 -14.65
C VAL A 10 11.57 2.17 -14.48
N SER A 11 12.26 2.15 -13.34
CA SER A 11 13.27 3.15 -13.01
C SER A 11 14.44 3.13 -14.01
N GLU A 12 14.97 1.96 -14.31
CA GLU A 12 16.10 1.80 -15.23
C GLU A 12 15.67 1.71 -16.69
N GLY A 13 14.57 0.98 -16.97
CA GLY A 13 14.11 0.73 -18.33
C GLY A 13 13.34 1.89 -18.96
N TRP A 14 12.67 2.72 -18.16
CA TRP A 14 11.86 3.83 -18.67
C TRP A 14 12.44 5.20 -18.35
N HIS A 15 12.93 5.39 -17.11
CA HIS A 15 13.46 6.69 -16.70
C HIS A 15 14.97 6.81 -16.83
N GLY A 16 15.70 5.71 -17.14
CA GLY A 16 17.15 5.69 -17.26
C GLY A 16 17.90 5.99 -15.95
N VAL A 17 17.24 5.82 -14.81
CA VAL A 17 17.79 6.08 -13.46
C VAL A 17 18.04 4.76 -12.76
N ARG A 18 19.27 4.56 -12.29
CA ARG A 18 19.64 3.35 -11.52
C ARG A 18 18.78 3.19 -10.27
N PHE A 19 18.25 1.98 -10.09
CA PHE A 19 17.46 1.60 -8.91
C PHE A 19 18.40 1.18 -7.77
N THR A 20 19.09 2.16 -7.19
CA THR A 20 20.04 1.95 -6.10
C THR A 20 19.58 2.68 -4.84
N SER A 21 19.84 2.10 -3.68
CA SER A 21 19.53 2.68 -2.36
C SER A 21 18.11 3.26 -2.26
N PRO A 22 17.05 2.52 -2.68
CA PRO A 22 15.71 3.10 -2.79
C PRO A 22 15.17 3.65 -1.46
N LEU A 23 15.53 3.04 -0.34
CA LEU A 23 15.08 3.48 0.99
C LEU A 23 15.70 4.83 1.38
N GLN A 24 17.02 4.98 1.20
CA GLN A 24 17.71 6.23 1.50
C GLN A 24 17.22 7.36 0.59
N ARG A 25 17.09 7.09 -0.72
CA ARG A 25 16.51 8.05 -1.67
C ARG A 25 15.12 8.50 -1.28
N THR A 26 14.26 7.57 -0.83
CA THR A 26 12.91 7.90 -0.39
C THR A 26 12.93 8.81 0.82
N ARG A 27 13.77 8.53 1.81
CA ARG A 27 13.95 9.38 2.99
C ARG A 27 14.33 10.81 2.60
N GLU A 28 15.41 10.94 1.85
CA GLU A 28 15.92 12.25 1.41
C GLU A 28 14.88 13.00 0.57
N TYR A 29 14.13 12.28 -0.26
CA TYR A 29 13.08 12.88 -1.08
C TYR A 29 11.93 13.40 -0.21
N VAL A 30 11.49 12.65 0.78
CA VAL A 30 10.44 13.07 1.74
C VAL A 30 10.89 14.31 2.52
N ASP A 31 12.14 14.33 2.98
CA ASP A 31 12.71 15.49 3.71
C ASP A 31 12.67 16.75 2.85
N VAL A 32 13.17 16.66 1.62
CA VAL A 32 13.16 17.78 0.65
C VAL A 32 11.75 18.26 0.35
N VAL A 33 10.80 17.34 0.15
CA VAL A 33 9.40 17.69 -0.09
C VAL A 33 8.79 18.40 1.12
N ARG A 34 9.06 17.95 2.35
CA ARG A 34 8.59 18.62 3.57
C ARG A 34 9.16 20.03 3.71
N MET A 35 10.47 20.22 3.46
CA MET A 35 11.09 21.55 3.45
C MET A 35 10.42 22.47 2.42
N ALA A 36 10.17 21.95 1.21
CA ALA A 36 9.51 22.71 0.15
C ALA A 36 8.09 23.13 0.54
N LEU A 37 7.28 22.21 1.12
CA LEU A 37 5.92 22.50 1.57
C LEU A 37 5.87 23.56 2.68
N ARG A 38 6.86 23.55 3.58
CA ARG A 38 7.01 24.61 4.61
C ARG A 38 7.54 25.92 4.05
N ARG A 39 7.84 25.98 2.76
CA ARG A 39 8.41 27.13 2.07
C ARG A 39 9.75 27.59 2.68
N GLU A 40 10.53 26.68 3.13
CA GLU A 40 11.93 26.93 3.50
C GLU A 40 12.77 27.21 2.24
N GLN A 41 13.92 27.84 2.40
CA GLN A 41 14.96 27.76 1.39
C GLN A 41 15.52 26.34 1.40
N VAL A 42 15.21 25.57 0.34
CA VAL A 42 15.57 24.16 0.29
C VAL A 42 17.09 24.00 0.15
N THR A 43 17.72 23.58 1.24
CA THR A 43 19.12 23.19 1.29
C THR A 43 19.20 21.78 1.83
N TYR A 44 19.87 20.87 1.14
CA TYR A 44 19.97 19.49 1.54
C TYR A 44 21.33 18.91 1.18
N ALA A 45 21.98 18.23 2.10
CA ALA A 45 23.27 17.57 1.90
C ALA A 45 23.15 16.07 2.24
N GLY A 46 22.44 15.34 1.37
CA GLY A 46 22.24 13.90 1.49
C GLY A 46 23.24 13.09 0.66
N GLU A 47 23.10 11.79 0.72
CA GLU A 47 23.91 10.85 -0.08
C GLU A 47 23.50 10.87 -1.56
N HIS A 48 22.19 11.05 -1.83
CA HIS A 48 21.61 11.00 -3.17
C HIS A 48 21.04 12.33 -3.65
N VAL A 49 20.76 13.24 -2.73
CA VAL A 49 20.21 14.57 -3.03
C VAL A 49 21.08 15.64 -2.41
N THR A 50 21.68 16.50 -3.24
CA THR A 50 22.44 17.67 -2.78
C THR A 50 21.83 18.91 -3.42
N LEU A 51 21.33 19.82 -2.58
CA LEU A 51 20.65 21.05 -3.02
C LEU A 51 21.16 22.26 -2.22
N PRO A 52 21.60 23.36 -2.89
CA PRO A 52 21.98 23.41 -4.29
C PRO A 52 23.28 22.61 -4.54
N LEU A 53 23.59 22.31 -5.79
CA LEU A 53 24.88 21.72 -6.14
C LEU A 53 26.01 22.69 -5.78
N PRO A 54 27.13 22.23 -5.18
CA PRO A 54 28.18 23.12 -4.66
C PRO A 54 28.98 23.82 -5.76
N ASP A 55 29.15 23.18 -6.92
CA ASP A 55 30.08 23.61 -7.98
C ASP A 55 29.40 24.37 -9.13
N GLY A 56 28.22 24.94 -8.90
CA GLY A 56 27.43 25.59 -9.94
C GLY A 56 26.82 26.91 -9.51
N PRO A 57 26.12 27.60 -10.45
CA PRO A 57 25.44 28.86 -10.15
C PRO A 57 24.12 28.64 -9.36
N GLY A 58 23.85 27.41 -8.93
CA GLY A 58 22.64 27.03 -8.21
C GLY A 58 22.51 27.77 -6.88
N LYS A 59 21.29 28.16 -6.55
CA LYS A 59 20.96 28.81 -5.25
C LYS A 59 19.85 28.01 -4.58
N ALA A 60 19.83 28.02 -3.26
CA ALA A 60 18.71 27.50 -2.49
C ALA A 60 17.42 28.24 -2.89
N LEU A 61 16.43 27.49 -3.36
CA LEU A 61 15.17 28.03 -3.82
C LEU A 61 14.07 27.81 -2.80
N ARG A 62 13.02 28.61 -2.89
CA ARG A 62 11.79 28.49 -2.11
C ARG A 62 10.62 28.38 -3.06
N LEU A 63 9.60 27.57 -2.74
CA LEU A 63 8.37 27.55 -3.51
C LEU A 63 7.77 28.94 -3.66
N THR A 64 7.42 29.30 -4.88
CA THR A 64 6.74 30.59 -5.19
C THR A 64 5.27 30.55 -4.79
N ILE A 65 4.62 29.38 -4.97
CA ILE A 65 3.24 29.17 -4.51
C ILE A 65 3.20 29.00 -2.97
N ARG A 66 2.05 29.27 -2.39
CA ARG A 66 1.75 28.94 -0.99
C ARG A 66 0.91 27.68 -0.96
N PRO A 67 1.44 26.56 -0.45
CA PRO A 67 0.61 25.37 -0.22
C PRO A 67 -0.55 25.74 0.73
N PRO A 68 -1.74 25.17 0.52
CA PRO A 68 -2.87 25.35 1.44
C PRO A 68 -2.54 24.89 2.87
N ARG A 69 -1.62 23.93 2.98
CA ARG A 69 -1.14 23.33 4.22
C ARG A 69 0.36 23.09 4.15
N PRO A 70 1.17 23.61 5.07
CA PRO A 70 2.59 23.30 5.14
C PRO A 70 2.86 21.87 5.66
N ASP A 71 1.88 21.28 6.33
CA ASP A 71 1.84 19.95 6.94
C ASP A 71 1.04 18.94 6.10
N LEU A 72 1.04 19.10 4.77
CA LEU A 72 0.36 18.15 3.87
C LEU A 72 0.82 16.72 4.17
N PRO A 73 -0.10 15.80 4.50
CA PRO A 73 0.28 14.42 4.80
C PRO A 73 0.97 13.74 3.62
N ILE A 74 2.05 13.03 3.90
CA ILE A 74 2.80 12.22 2.92
C ILE A 74 2.59 10.75 3.24
N TYR A 75 2.09 9.99 2.28
CA TYR A 75 1.88 8.56 2.39
C TYR A 75 2.86 7.82 1.50
N LEU A 76 3.43 6.73 2.02
CA LEU A 76 4.36 5.89 1.26
C LEU A 76 3.73 4.55 0.88
N ALA A 77 3.85 4.20 -0.41
CA ALA A 77 3.56 2.86 -0.88
C ALA A 77 4.75 1.94 -0.56
N ALA A 78 4.48 0.88 0.21
CA ALA A 78 5.49 -0.06 0.66
C ALA A 78 4.96 -1.50 0.71
N VAL A 79 5.81 -2.49 0.41
CA VAL A 79 5.46 -3.92 0.43
C VAL A 79 6.45 -4.73 1.27
N GLY A 80 7.75 -4.51 1.12
CA GLY A 80 8.77 -5.24 1.87
C GLY A 80 8.97 -4.69 3.29
N PRO A 81 9.40 -5.51 4.26
CA PRO A 81 9.45 -5.12 5.68
C PRO A 81 10.31 -3.91 5.96
N ARG A 82 11.45 -3.76 5.27
CA ARG A 82 12.34 -2.59 5.42
C ARG A 82 11.69 -1.30 4.92
N ASN A 83 10.90 -1.38 3.82
CA ASN A 83 10.20 -0.22 3.28
C ASN A 83 8.96 0.13 4.13
N LEU A 84 8.26 -0.87 4.68
CA LEU A 84 7.19 -0.67 5.64
C LEU A 84 7.68 0.04 6.90
N ARG A 85 8.83 -0.38 7.44
CA ARG A 85 9.47 0.31 8.56
C ARG A 85 9.80 1.77 8.21
N LEU A 86 10.37 2.01 7.03
CA LEU A 86 10.64 3.37 6.57
C LEU A 86 9.35 4.20 6.46
N ALA A 87 8.25 3.62 5.96
CA ALA A 87 6.97 4.32 5.91
C ALA A 87 6.52 4.76 7.32
N GLY A 88 6.61 3.89 8.32
CA GLY A 88 6.35 4.25 9.71
C GLY A 88 7.26 5.37 10.25
N GLU A 89 8.51 5.41 9.81
CA GLU A 89 9.53 6.34 10.29
C GLU A 89 9.35 7.76 9.72
N VAL A 90 9.06 7.90 8.43
CA VAL A 90 9.10 9.19 7.74
C VAL A 90 7.76 9.67 7.18
N ALA A 91 6.76 8.81 7.08
CA ALA A 91 5.47 9.17 6.48
C ALA A 91 4.38 9.43 7.54
N ASP A 92 3.24 9.92 7.06
CA ASP A 92 2.04 10.16 7.87
C ASP A 92 0.99 9.05 7.63
N GLY A 93 1.24 8.18 6.65
CA GLY A 93 0.45 6.99 6.35
C GLY A 93 1.14 6.02 5.41
N TRP A 94 0.61 4.83 5.33
CA TRP A 94 1.04 3.77 4.44
C TRP A 94 -0.03 3.45 3.40
N LEU A 95 0.38 3.31 2.13
CA LEU A 95 -0.46 2.84 1.04
C LEU A 95 -0.13 1.38 0.76
N GLY A 96 -1.01 0.48 1.19
CA GLY A 96 -0.88 -0.97 1.02
C GLY A 96 -1.74 -1.51 -0.12
N ILE A 97 -1.26 -2.58 -0.75
CA ILE A 97 -2.02 -3.43 -1.66
C ILE A 97 -1.73 -4.90 -1.33
N PHE A 98 -2.57 -5.82 -1.76
CA PHE A 98 -2.47 -7.25 -1.41
C PHE A 98 -2.38 -7.49 0.11
N PHE A 99 -3.12 -6.70 0.86
CA PHE A 99 -3.24 -6.85 2.30
C PHE A 99 -4.29 -7.92 2.63
N SER A 100 -3.93 -8.82 3.52
CA SER A 100 -4.86 -9.79 4.09
C SER A 100 -4.96 -9.57 5.59
N PRO A 101 -6.15 -9.33 6.15
CA PRO A 101 -6.32 -9.21 7.60
C PRO A 101 -5.74 -10.39 8.38
N GLU A 102 -5.82 -11.60 7.80
CA GLU A 102 -5.37 -12.84 8.41
C GLU A 102 -3.84 -13.01 8.39
N HIS A 103 -3.12 -12.31 7.47
CA HIS A 103 -1.68 -12.50 7.24
C HIS A 103 -0.86 -11.20 7.32
N SER A 104 -1.44 -10.16 7.92
CA SER A 104 -0.84 -8.82 7.88
C SER A 104 -0.08 -8.40 9.14
N ALA A 105 -0.04 -9.22 10.18
CA ALA A 105 0.60 -8.88 11.44
C ALA A 105 2.04 -8.37 11.24
N ASP A 106 2.86 -9.12 10.49
CA ASP A 106 4.26 -8.74 10.20
C ASP A 106 4.39 -7.40 9.48
N MET A 107 3.42 -7.07 8.61
CA MET A 107 3.43 -5.79 7.88
C MET A 107 3.16 -4.62 8.83
N LEU A 108 2.17 -4.76 9.69
CA LEU A 108 1.81 -3.74 10.67
C LEU A 108 2.87 -3.59 11.76
N ASP A 109 3.49 -4.68 12.18
CA ASP A 109 4.62 -4.66 13.13
C ASP A 109 5.82 -3.94 12.55
N ALA A 110 6.12 -4.14 11.26
CA ALA A 110 7.18 -3.39 10.60
C ALA A 110 6.89 -1.88 10.55
N VAL A 111 5.64 -1.49 10.26
CA VAL A 111 5.23 -0.07 10.31
C VAL A 111 5.33 0.46 11.73
N ARG A 112 4.84 -0.28 12.72
CA ARG A 112 4.90 0.08 14.16
C ARG A 112 6.33 0.31 14.62
N ALA A 113 7.26 -0.58 14.26
CA ALA A 113 8.68 -0.42 14.57
C ALA A 113 9.28 0.86 13.98
N GLY A 114 8.81 1.29 12.81
CA GLY A 114 9.18 2.60 12.23
C GLY A 114 8.60 3.77 13.02
N ARG A 115 7.34 3.67 13.42
CA ARG A 115 6.67 4.68 14.27
C ARG A 115 7.34 4.86 15.63
N GLU A 116 7.82 3.77 16.23
CA GLU A 116 8.59 3.81 17.48
C GLU A 116 9.88 4.60 17.31
N VAL A 117 10.61 4.38 16.21
CA VAL A 117 11.83 5.16 15.90
C VAL A 117 11.50 6.65 15.75
N ARG A 118 10.42 6.99 15.04
CA ARG A 118 9.99 8.37 14.90
C ARG A 118 9.62 8.99 16.25
N ALA A 119 8.79 8.32 17.03
CA ALA A 119 8.39 8.78 18.36
C ALA A 119 9.59 9.04 19.27
N ALA A 120 10.56 8.13 19.28
CA ALA A 120 11.79 8.31 20.04
C ALA A 120 12.62 9.51 19.57
N SER A 121 12.73 9.75 18.27
CA SER A 121 13.46 10.88 17.71
C SER A 121 12.80 12.24 17.96
N GLU A 122 11.47 12.26 18.03
CA GLU A 122 10.66 13.45 18.32
C GLU A 122 10.48 13.71 19.84
N GLY A 123 10.93 12.77 20.68
CA GLY A 123 10.73 12.86 22.15
C GLY A 123 9.27 12.77 22.54
N ALA A 124 8.47 12.03 21.75
CA ALA A 124 7.05 11.88 21.98
C ALA A 124 6.77 11.16 23.30
N PRO A 125 5.71 11.53 24.04
CA PRO A 125 5.34 10.84 25.26
C PRO A 125 4.90 9.39 24.98
N ALA A 126 4.98 8.55 26.01
CA ALA A 126 4.49 7.18 25.91
C ALA A 126 2.99 7.15 25.53
N GLY A 127 2.65 6.32 24.55
CA GLY A 127 1.28 6.21 24.03
C GLY A 127 1.20 5.27 22.84
N ASP A 128 0.06 5.22 22.20
CA ASP A 128 -0.10 4.45 20.97
C ASP A 128 0.67 5.14 19.82
N VAL A 129 1.78 4.55 19.41
CA VAL A 129 2.63 5.06 18.33
C VAL A 129 1.93 5.10 16.98
N MET A 130 0.86 4.31 16.80
CA MET A 130 0.04 4.32 15.59
C MET A 130 -1.01 5.44 15.57
N ALA A 131 -1.23 6.12 16.69
CA ALA A 131 -2.18 7.22 16.72
C ALA A 131 -1.85 8.29 15.69
N GLY A 132 -2.84 8.65 14.86
CA GLY A 132 -2.68 9.62 13.78
C GLY A 132 -1.92 9.14 12.55
N PHE A 133 -1.48 7.88 12.51
CA PHE A 133 -0.92 7.26 11.31
C PHE A 133 -2.02 6.55 10.51
N ASP A 134 -2.12 6.86 9.22
CA ASP A 134 -3.17 6.31 8.38
C ASP A 134 -2.71 5.02 7.67
N VAL A 135 -3.41 3.92 7.93
CA VAL A 135 -3.20 2.63 7.26
C VAL A 135 -4.22 2.52 6.13
N VAL A 136 -3.81 2.91 4.93
CA VAL A 136 -4.65 2.91 3.74
C VAL A 136 -4.41 1.65 2.92
N VAL A 137 -5.43 0.83 2.73
CA VAL A 137 -5.33 -0.39 1.94
C VAL A 137 -6.20 -0.29 0.70
N THR A 138 -5.60 -0.47 -0.47
CA THR A 138 -6.36 -0.64 -1.72
C THR A 138 -6.78 -2.09 -1.87
N VAL A 139 -8.08 -2.31 -2.03
CA VAL A 139 -8.67 -3.64 -2.12
C VAL A 139 -9.55 -3.76 -3.37
N PRO A 140 -9.35 -4.79 -4.22
CA PRO A 140 -10.27 -5.17 -5.26
C PRO A 140 -11.62 -5.58 -4.67
N VAL A 141 -12.73 -5.16 -5.27
CA VAL A 141 -14.08 -5.53 -4.81
C VAL A 141 -14.90 -6.08 -5.96
N VAL A 142 -15.43 -7.27 -5.76
CA VAL A 142 -16.34 -7.96 -6.70
C VAL A 142 -17.62 -8.34 -5.95
N VAL A 143 -18.73 -7.70 -6.27
CA VAL A 143 -20.03 -8.05 -5.72
C VAL A 143 -20.66 -9.16 -6.57
N THR A 144 -20.78 -10.36 -6.03
CA THR A 144 -21.30 -11.54 -6.73
C THR A 144 -21.73 -12.62 -5.74
N ASP A 145 -22.69 -13.45 -6.13
CA ASP A 145 -23.04 -14.67 -5.41
C ASP A 145 -22.20 -15.89 -5.88
N ASP A 146 -21.58 -15.78 -7.06
CA ASP A 146 -20.68 -16.79 -7.60
C ASP A 146 -19.22 -16.43 -7.24
N LEU A 147 -18.69 -17.11 -6.23
CA LEU A 147 -17.35 -16.86 -5.73
C LEU A 147 -16.25 -17.21 -6.74
N GLU A 148 -16.50 -18.22 -7.59
CA GLU A 148 -15.52 -18.59 -8.62
C GLU A 148 -15.49 -17.55 -9.75
N ALA A 149 -16.61 -17.01 -10.16
CA ALA A 149 -16.67 -15.88 -11.07
C ALA A 149 -15.97 -14.65 -10.45
N GLY A 150 -16.11 -14.45 -9.14
CA GLY A 150 -15.42 -13.40 -8.39
C GLY A 150 -13.91 -13.57 -8.37
N ARG A 151 -13.41 -14.80 -8.14
CA ARG A 151 -12.00 -15.15 -8.27
C ARG A 151 -11.47 -14.82 -9.67
N ALA A 152 -12.19 -15.28 -10.70
CA ALA A 152 -11.80 -15.08 -12.09
C ALA A 152 -11.72 -13.57 -12.44
N ALA A 153 -12.58 -12.73 -11.89
CA ALA A 153 -12.59 -11.30 -12.13
C ALA A 153 -11.30 -10.59 -11.63
N VAL A 154 -10.66 -11.09 -10.57
CA VAL A 154 -9.42 -10.51 -10.02
C VAL A 154 -8.17 -11.29 -10.41
N ALA A 155 -8.30 -12.43 -11.09
CA ALA A 155 -7.20 -13.35 -11.38
C ALA A 155 -6.10 -12.72 -12.25
N ASP A 156 -6.46 -11.99 -13.31
CA ASP A 156 -5.49 -11.30 -14.17
C ASP A 156 -4.66 -10.26 -13.40
N TYR A 157 -5.32 -9.49 -12.52
CA TYR A 157 -4.68 -8.53 -11.65
C TYR A 157 -3.71 -9.22 -10.69
N THR A 158 -4.14 -10.29 -10.04
CA THR A 158 -3.33 -11.04 -9.09
C THR A 158 -2.13 -11.69 -9.78
N ALA A 159 -2.34 -12.32 -10.94
CA ALA A 159 -1.27 -12.94 -11.72
C ALA A 159 -0.24 -11.93 -12.25
N LEU A 160 -0.68 -10.74 -12.68
CA LEU A 160 0.22 -9.67 -13.10
C LEU A 160 1.19 -9.30 -11.98
N TYR A 161 0.68 -9.08 -10.77
CA TYR A 161 1.52 -8.63 -9.66
C TYR A 161 2.43 -9.75 -9.15
N ILE A 162 1.89 -10.94 -8.91
CA ILE A 162 2.66 -12.07 -8.37
C ILE A 162 3.63 -12.63 -9.41
N GLY A 163 3.22 -12.67 -10.68
CA GLY A 163 4.04 -13.21 -11.77
C GLY A 163 4.91 -12.18 -12.49
N GLY A 164 4.35 -11.00 -12.81
CA GLY A 164 4.90 -10.08 -13.79
C GLY A 164 5.57 -8.81 -13.25
N MET A 165 5.29 -8.40 -12.02
CA MET A 165 5.81 -7.13 -11.45
C MET A 165 7.23 -7.23 -10.92
N GLY A 166 8.11 -7.90 -11.65
CA GLY A 166 9.50 -8.04 -11.28
C GLY A 166 10.19 -9.21 -11.98
N SER A 167 11.49 -9.35 -11.73
CA SER A 167 12.23 -10.54 -12.15
C SER A 167 11.96 -11.69 -11.17
N ARG A 168 12.34 -12.92 -11.57
CA ARG A 168 12.23 -14.11 -10.70
C ARG A 168 12.86 -13.89 -9.30
N LYS A 169 13.92 -13.11 -9.21
CA LYS A 169 14.64 -12.87 -7.93
C LYS A 169 14.17 -11.62 -7.20
N GLN A 170 13.41 -10.73 -7.84
CA GLN A 170 13.06 -9.42 -7.31
C GLN A 170 11.59 -9.09 -7.67
N ASN A 171 10.67 -9.88 -7.14
CA ASN A 171 9.26 -9.57 -7.15
C ASN A 171 8.74 -9.50 -5.71
N PHE A 172 8.43 -8.30 -5.27
CA PHE A 172 7.98 -8.04 -3.89
C PHE A 172 6.62 -8.68 -3.61
N TYR A 173 5.76 -8.77 -4.61
CA TYR A 173 4.41 -9.35 -4.47
C TYR A 173 4.43 -10.87 -4.45
N ASN A 174 5.33 -11.49 -5.23
CA ASN A 174 5.58 -12.93 -5.13
C ASN A 174 6.09 -13.29 -3.73
N ALA A 175 7.08 -12.53 -3.23
CA ALA A 175 7.58 -12.72 -1.87
C ALA A 175 6.50 -12.47 -0.80
N LEU A 176 5.52 -11.59 -1.06
CA LEU A 176 4.39 -11.38 -0.16
C LEU A 176 3.44 -12.57 -0.17
N ALA A 177 3.06 -13.11 -1.33
CA ALA A 177 2.21 -14.29 -1.44
C ALA A 177 2.83 -15.50 -0.71
N ARG A 178 4.16 -15.68 -0.82
CA ARG A 178 4.88 -16.72 -0.04
C ARG A 178 4.78 -16.50 1.46
N ARG A 179 4.94 -15.28 1.95
CA ARG A 179 4.76 -14.99 3.40
C ARG A 179 3.35 -15.26 3.89
N MET A 180 2.36 -15.23 3.00
CA MET A 180 0.99 -15.63 3.30
C MET A 180 0.76 -17.15 3.23
N GLY A 181 1.80 -17.95 2.91
CA GLY A 181 1.72 -19.41 2.82
C GLY A 181 1.30 -19.93 1.45
N PHE A 182 1.33 -19.12 0.40
CA PHE A 182 0.98 -19.52 -0.97
C PHE A 182 2.23 -19.76 -1.84
N ASP A 183 3.21 -20.50 -1.33
CA ASP A 183 4.49 -20.73 -1.99
C ASP A 183 4.32 -21.39 -3.35
N ASP A 184 3.61 -22.51 -3.42
CA ASP A 184 3.41 -23.28 -4.65
C ASP A 184 2.66 -22.45 -5.71
N ALA A 185 1.61 -21.76 -5.31
CA ALA A 185 0.86 -20.89 -6.22
C ALA A 185 1.72 -19.71 -6.71
N ALA A 186 2.55 -19.12 -5.84
CA ALA A 186 3.44 -18.04 -6.21
C ALA A 186 4.49 -18.47 -7.22
N ASP A 187 5.02 -19.71 -7.12
CA ASP A 187 5.95 -20.31 -8.07
C ASP A 187 5.26 -20.55 -9.41
N GLU A 188 4.14 -21.27 -9.42
CA GLU A 188 3.42 -21.60 -10.65
C GLU A 188 2.98 -20.36 -11.42
N ILE A 189 2.36 -19.39 -10.73
CA ILE A 189 1.93 -18.13 -11.33
C ILE A 189 3.11 -17.39 -11.96
N GLN A 190 4.25 -17.32 -11.27
CA GLN A 190 5.44 -16.63 -11.79
C GLN A 190 6.05 -17.35 -12.97
N ASP A 191 6.15 -18.69 -12.92
CA ASP A 191 6.69 -19.51 -14.00
C ASP A 191 5.86 -19.35 -15.28
N LEU A 192 4.56 -19.46 -15.17
CA LEU A 192 3.64 -19.28 -16.29
C LEU A 192 3.71 -17.87 -16.86
N TYR A 193 3.70 -16.85 -15.98
CA TYR A 193 3.72 -15.46 -16.43
C TYR A 193 5.02 -15.10 -17.15
N LEU A 194 6.18 -15.49 -16.61
CA LEU A 194 7.49 -15.25 -17.22
C LEU A 194 7.72 -16.09 -18.49
N ALA A 195 7.00 -17.19 -18.66
CA ALA A 195 6.97 -17.97 -19.90
C ALA A 195 6.07 -17.35 -21.00
N GLY A 196 5.51 -16.15 -20.77
CA GLY A 196 4.62 -15.49 -21.72
C GLY A 196 3.20 -16.08 -21.78
N ARG A 197 2.76 -16.75 -20.71
CA ARG A 197 1.47 -17.41 -20.57
C ARG A 197 0.60 -16.73 -19.50
N PRO A 198 0.28 -15.42 -19.61
CA PRO A 198 -0.41 -14.67 -18.55
C PRO A 198 -1.83 -15.20 -18.25
N ARG A 199 -2.53 -15.76 -19.26
CA ARG A 199 -3.88 -16.35 -19.06
C ARG A 199 -3.81 -17.62 -18.21
N ASP A 200 -2.78 -18.46 -18.45
CA ASP A 200 -2.58 -19.67 -17.66
C ASP A 200 -2.15 -19.30 -16.23
N ALA A 201 -1.31 -18.28 -16.08
CA ALA A 201 -0.94 -17.73 -14.78
C ALA A 201 -2.18 -17.22 -14.01
N ALA A 202 -3.12 -16.55 -14.67
CA ALA A 202 -4.38 -16.13 -14.05
C ALA A 202 -5.25 -17.33 -13.64
N SER A 203 -5.28 -18.38 -14.46
CA SER A 203 -6.01 -19.62 -14.12
C SER A 203 -5.40 -20.37 -12.94
N ALA A 204 -4.11 -20.21 -12.70
CA ALA A 204 -3.37 -20.81 -11.57
C ALA A 204 -3.57 -20.04 -10.23
N VAL A 205 -4.25 -18.88 -10.23
CA VAL A 205 -4.53 -18.16 -8.98
C VAL A 205 -5.59 -18.93 -8.18
N PRO A 206 -5.25 -19.48 -6.99
CA PRO A 206 -6.23 -20.21 -6.20
C PRO A 206 -7.24 -19.23 -5.57
N PHE A 207 -8.44 -19.74 -5.28
CA PHE A 207 -9.51 -18.95 -4.68
C PHE A 207 -9.07 -18.32 -3.36
N GLU A 208 -8.38 -19.07 -2.53
CA GLU A 208 -7.92 -18.66 -1.21
C GLU A 208 -6.99 -17.44 -1.27
N LEU A 209 -6.10 -17.38 -2.26
CA LEU A 209 -5.20 -16.24 -2.46
C LEU A 209 -5.95 -15.00 -2.96
N ALA A 210 -6.86 -15.20 -3.91
CA ALA A 210 -7.71 -14.12 -4.41
C ALA A 210 -8.60 -13.56 -3.28
N ASP A 211 -9.23 -14.45 -2.51
CA ASP A 211 -10.11 -14.09 -1.40
C ASP A 211 -9.37 -13.44 -0.23
N ALA A 212 -8.15 -13.88 0.07
CA ALA A 212 -7.33 -13.27 1.11
C ALA A 212 -7.00 -11.79 0.82
N THR A 213 -6.92 -11.41 -0.45
CA THR A 213 -6.44 -10.08 -0.89
C THR A 213 -7.49 -9.23 -1.60
N ALA A 214 -8.73 -9.70 -1.69
CA ALA A 214 -9.86 -9.00 -2.29
C ALA A 214 -11.14 -9.16 -1.45
N LEU A 215 -12.12 -8.33 -1.70
CA LEU A 215 -13.49 -8.44 -1.17
C LEU A 215 -14.38 -9.06 -2.25
N ILE A 216 -14.60 -10.36 -2.18
CA ILE A 216 -15.41 -11.13 -3.14
C ILE A 216 -16.63 -11.68 -2.43
N GLY A 217 -17.82 -11.52 -3.00
CA GLY A 217 -19.03 -12.15 -2.52
C GLY A 217 -20.27 -11.25 -2.46
N SER A 218 -21.28 -11.72 -1.72
CA SER A 218 -22.50 -10.94 -1.46
C SER A 218 -22.21 -9.68 -0.63
N PRO A 219 -23.12 -8.71 -0.61
CA PRO A 219 -22.98 -7.52 0.23
C PRO A 219 -22.72 -7.85 1.71
N GLU A 220 -23.36 -8.90 2.25
CA GLU A 220 -23.22 -9.34 3.64
C GLU A 220 -21.81 -9.89 3.91
N ARG A 221 -21.29 -10.72 3.00
CA ARG A 221 -19.93 -11.24 3.09
C ARG A 221 -18.88 -10.13 3.00
N ILE A 222 -19.09 -9.17 2.12
CA ILE A 222 -18.24 -7.99 1.99
C ILE A 222 -18.25 -7.17 3.29
N ALA A 223 -19.42 -6.97 3.90
CA ALA A 223 -19.55 -6.25 5.18
C ALA A 223 -18.80 -6.94 6.32
N GLU A 224 -18.91 -8.26 6.44
CA GLU A 224 -18.15 -9.05 7.42
C GLU A 224 -16.64 -8.90 7.23
N ARG A 225 -16.18 -9.04 5.98
CA ARG A 225 -14.75 -8.92 5.69
C ARG A 225 -14.20 -7.51 5.92
N ILE A 226 -14.97 -6.47 5.62
CA ILE A 226 -14.60 -5.07 5.96
C ILE A 226 -14.36 -4.93 7.47
N GLY A 227 -15.18 -5.58 8.31
CA GLY A 227 -14.95 -5.62 9.75
C GLY A 227 -13.57 -6.17 10.11
N ARG A 228 -13.15 -7.27 9.47
CA ARG A 228 -11.81 -7.86 9.69
C ARG A 228 -10.65 -6.92 9.31
N TYR A 229 -10.81 -6.12 8.23
CA TYR A 229 -9.83 -5.07 7.90
C TYR A 229 -9.73 -4.02 9.01
N ALA A 230 -10.87 -3.58 9.54
CA ALA A 230 -10.89 -2.62 10.65
C ALA A 230 -10.25 -3.21 11.91
N ASP A 231 -10.58 -4.45 12.27
CA ASP A 231 -10.02 -5.16 13.43
C ASP A 231 -8.50 -5.36 13.30
N ALA A 232 -8.01 -5.55 12.07
CA ALA A 232 -6.58 -5.63 11.79
C ALA A 232 -5.86 -4.26 11.84
N GLY A 233 -6.57 -3.14 12.03
CA GLY A 233 -5.98 -1.81 12.18
C GLY A 233 -5.92 -0.99 10.88
N VAL A 234 -6.66 -1.38 9.84
CA VAL A 234 -6.84 -0.57 8.63
C VAL A 234 -7.77 0.60 8.94
N SER A 235 -7.29 1.83 8.73
CA SER A 235 -8.06 3.06 8.98
C SER A 235 -8.85 3.52 7.75
N THR A 236 -8.35 3.21 6.56
CA THR A 236 -8.95 3.65 5.30
C THR A 236 -8.91 2.55 4.24
N LEU A 237 -10.07 2.25 3.64
CA LEU A 237 -10.15 1.38 2.46
C LEU A 237 -10.20 2.21 1.18
N SER A 238 -9.22 1.99 0.31
CA SER A 238 -9.23 2.47 -1.07
C SER A 238 -9.87 1.40 -1.96
N VAL A 239 -11.12 1.60 -2.36
CA VAL A 239 -11.90 0.60 -3.07
C VAL A 239 -11.57 0.61 -4.55
N ALA A 240 -11.13 -0.52 -5.09
CA ALA A 240 -10.98 -0.76 -6.52
C ALA A 240 -12.15 -1.63 -7.02
N PRO A 241 -13.21 -1.04 -7.62
CA PRO A 241 -14.36 -1.80 -8.09
C PRO A 241 -13.99 -2.56 -9.37
N PHE A 242 -14.05 -3.89 -9.31
CA PHE A 242 -13.82 -4.78 -10.43
C PHE A 242 -15.16 -5.09 -11.10
N ALA A 243 -15.55 -4.25 -12.05
CA ALA A 243 -16.78 -4.37 -12.83
C ALA A 243 -16.55 -3.76 -14.23
N ALA A 244 -17.33 -4.24 -15.21
CA ALA A 244 -17.12 -3.91 -16.62
C ALA A 244 -17.52 -2.46 -16.95
N SER A 245 -18.67 -2.00 -16.46
CA SER A 245 -19.22 -0.69 -16.76
C SER A 245 -19.05 0.32 -15.63
N THR A 246 -19.11 1.60 -15.95
CA THR A 246 -19.12 2.69 -14.95
C THR A 246 -20.32 2.60 -14.00
N THR A 247 -21.48 2.17 -14.51
CA THR A 247 -22.69 1.99 -13.70
C THR A 247 -22.48 0.91 -12.66
N GLU A 248 -21.99 -0.26 -13.06
CA GLU A 248 -21.70 -1.37 -12.14
C GLU A 248 -20.62 -0.98 -11.10
N ARG A 249 -19.57 -0.26 -11.52
CA ARG A 249 -18.56 0.26 -10.60
C ARG A 249 -19.16 1.18 -9.54
N ALA A 250 -20.10 2.04 -9.94
CA ALA A 250 -20.82 2.91 -9.01
C ALA A 250 -21.70 2.11 -8.04
N GLU A 251 -22.28 0.99 -8.47
CA GLU A 251 -23.05 0.08 -7.62
C GLU A 251 -22.17 -0.63 -6.60
N VAL A 252 -21.00 -1.13 -7.02
CA VAL A 252 -20.02 -1.70 -6.10
C VAL A 252 -19.66 -0.68 -5.01
N LEU A 253 -19.39 0.58 -5.37
CA LEU A 253 -19.06 1.62 -4.39
C LEU A 253 -20.23 1.90 -3.42
N ARG A 254 -21.48 1.88 -3.90
CA ARG A 254 -22.68 2.02 -3.03
C ARG A 254 -22.79 0.85 -2.04
N THR A 255 -22.56 -0.37 -2.53
CA THR A 255 -22.56 -1.58 -1.71
C THR A 255 -21.52 -1.48 -0.59
N VAL A 256 -20.29 -1.14 -0.91
CA VAL A 256 -19.22 -0.96 0.10
C VAL A 256 -19.57 0.14 1.10
N LYS A 257 -20.11 1.28 0.63
CA LYS A 257 -20.54 2.37 1.52
C LYS A 257 -21.63 1.90 2.50
N THR A 258 -22.58 1.11 2.04
CA THR A 258 -23.65 0.55 2.89
C THR A 258 -23.07 -0.43 3.90
N ALA A 259 -22.17 -1.31 3.46
CA ALA A 259 -21.48 -2.28 4.29
C ALA A 259 -20.68 -1.62 5.44
N LEU A 260 -19.94 -0.56 5.14
CA LEU A 260 -19.23 0.25 6.16
C LEU A 260 -20.18 0.83 7.22
N GLY A 261 -21.35 1.31 6.82
CA GLY A 261 -22.37 1.84 7.74
C GLY A 261 -22.99 0.77 8.66
N THR A 262 -22.98 -0.48 8.22
CA THR A 262 -23.48 -1.63 9.00
C THR A 262 -22.45 -2.13 9.98
N SER A 263 -21.18 -2.24 9.57
CA SER A 263 -20.05 -2.65 10.44
C SER A 263 -19.84 -1.68 11.60
N ALA A 264 -19.97 -0.37 11.36
CA ALA A 264 -19.83 0.65 12.40
C ALA A 264 -20.94 0.58 13.50
N ARG A 265 -22.11 0.02 13.19
CA ARG A 265 -23.22 -0.15 14.15
C ARG A 265 -23.13 -1.44 14.98
N GLY A 266 -22.46 -2.49 14.43
CA GLY A 266 -22.28 -3.75 15.11
C GLY A 266 -21.22 -3.75 16.21
N GLY A 267 -20.24 -2.84 16.14
CA GLY A 267 -19.18 -2.68 17.16
C GLY A 267 -19.56 -1.87 18.40
N GLY A 268 -20.77 -1.32 18.44
CA GLY A 268 -21.24 -0.39 19.49
C GLY A 268 -21.97 -1.00 20.68
N THR A 269 -22.13 -2.33 20.79
CA THR A 269 -22.91 -2.95 21.85
C THR A 269 -22.07 -3.84 22.78
N SER A 270 -21.03 -3.27 23.41
CA SER A 270 -20.39 -3.92 24.54
C SER A 270 -19.74 -2.93 25.50
N ARG A 271 -20.51 -1.95 25.97
CA ARG A 271 -20.19 -1.20 27.19
C ARG A 271 -21.48 -0.69 27.85
N VAL A 272 -22.21 -1.62 28.52
CA VAL A 272 -23.09 -1.23 29.64
C VAL A 272 -23.02 -2.36 30.66
N GLY A 273 -22.64 -2.07 31.87
CA GLY A 273 -22.99 -2.84 33.05
C GLY A 273 -21.83 -3.31 33.90
N GLY A 274 -21.56 -2.63 35.00
CA GLY A 274 -20.81 -3.12 36.14
C GLY A 274 -20.01 -2.01 36.79
#